data_d48b4a8eed1e207d0b83eaf33abfbfc4
#
_entry.id   d48b4a8eed1e207d0b83eaf33abfbfc4
#
_cell.length_a   1.000
_cell.length_b   1.000
_cell.length_c   1.000
_cell.angle_alpha   90.00
_cell.angle_beta   90.00
_cell.angle_gamma   90.00
#
_symmetry.space_group_name_H-M   'P 1'
#
loop_
_entity.id
_entity.type
_entity.pdbx_description
1 polymer ?
#
loop_
_entity_poly.entity_id
_entity_poly.type
_entity_poly.pdbx_seq_one_letter_code
_entity_poly.pdbx_strand_id
1 'polypeptide(L)'
;DMRLIEYIPEIVDAGIMSLKIEGRMKSIAYVATVVNAYRMAIDEYKRSIDEGREYKVPASVMRELELASHRPYTTGFAFGDPGAEGQETRSGGYVADGAIAAVVISYDGKTGTAFVAQRNKFYDGEELSILSPGDIGRSFKVSGITNEAGERVQSTPHPKEKLYIGCKQELKPGDILRKLTEKR
;
A
#
# COMPACT_ATOMS: atom_id res chain seq x y z
N ASP A 1 -8.41 1.19 15.15
CA ASP A 1 -6.94 1.27 15.06
C ASP A 1 -6.50 2.72 15.22
N MET A 2 -5.32 2.96 15.82
CA MET A 2 -4.80 4.31 16.04
C MET A 2 -4.16 4.86 14.76
N ARG A 3 -4.49 6.11 14.39
CA ARG A 3 -3.91 6.84 13.27
C ARG A 3 -3.61 8.28 13.70
N LEU A 4 -2.40 8.74 13.48
CA LEU A 4 -1.92 10.07 13.84
C LEU A 4 -1.26 10.80 12.65
N ILE A 5 -1.56 10.38 11.42
CA ILE A 5 -0.90 10.93 10.22
C ILE A 5 -1.24 12.42 9.99
N GLU A 6 -2.41 12.85 10.42
CA GLU A 6 -2.83 14.25 10.35
C GLU A 6 -2.10 15.14 11.36
N TYR A 7 -1.50 14.53 12.38
CA TYR A 7 -0.84 15.18 13.52
C TYR A 7 0.68 15.09 13.48
N ILE A 8 1.26 14.88 12.28
CA ILE A 8 2.71 14.86 12.10
C ILE A 8 3.38 16.16 12.61
N PRO A 9 2.82 17.38 12.39
CA PRO A 9 3.38 18.60 12.97
C PRO A 9 3.52 18.53 14.48
N GLU A 10 2.47 18.20 15.19
CA GLU A 10 2.44 18.14 16.67
C GLU A 10 3.43 17.08 17.20
N ILE A 11 3.56 15.96 16.50
CA ILE A 11 4.49 14.89 16.87
C ILE A 11 5.94 15.38 16.73
N VAL A 12 6.25 16.07 15.65
CA VAL A 12 7.60 16.59 15.38
C VAL A 12 7.93 17.74 16.35
N ASP A 13 6.99 18.66 16.58
CA ASP A 13 7.17 19.81 17.48
C ASP A 13 7.31 19.36 18.95
N ALA A 14 6.74 18.23 19.31
CA ALA A 14 6.95 17.58 20.61
C ALA A 14 8.36 16.94 20.75
N GLY A 15 9.22 17.00 19.72
CA GLY A 15 10.56 16.45 19.71
C GLY A 15 10.62 14.92 19.58
N ILE A 16 9.56 14.28 19.10
CA ILE A 16 9.55 12.82 18.89
C ILE A 16 10.40 12.48 17.66
N MET A 17 11.48 11.74 17.87
CA MET A 17 12.46 11.41 16.83
C MET A 17 12.17 10.10 16.09
N SER A 18 11.28 9.26 16.58
CA SER A 18 11.01 7.94 16.00
C SER A 18 9.55 7.55 16.19
N LEU A 19 8.93 7.06 15.12
CA LEU A 19 7.56 6.56 15.12
C LEU A 19 7.57 5.04 15.00
N LYS A 20 6.90 4.36 15.91
CA LYS A 20 6.72 2.90 15.85
C LYS A 20 5.38 2.59 15.19
N ILE A 21 5.42 1.80 14.12
CA ILE A 21 4.23 1.25 13.45
C ILE A 21 4.07 -0.20 13.89
N GLU A 22 2.90 -0.56 14.43
CA GLU A 22 2.61 -1.93 14.82
C GLU A 22 1.93 -2.68 13.65
N GLY A 23 2.58 -3.75 13.24
CA GLY A 23 2.12 -4.57 12.12
C GLY A 23 2.41 -6.07 12.28
N ARG A 24 2.77 -6.54 13.49
CA ARG A 24 3.19 -7.93 13.74
C ARG A 24 2.15 -8.97 13.26
N MET A 25 0.87 -8.69 13.45
CA MET A 25 -0.23 -9.57 13.07
C MET A 25 -0.83 -9.23 11.70
N LYS A 26 -0.20 -8.32 10.96
CA LYS A 26 -0.68 -7.82 9.67
C LYS A 26 0.13 -8.41 8.51
N SER A 27 -0.40 -8.25 7.29
CA SER A 27 0.29 -8.67 6.07
C SER A 27 1.47 -7.77 5.72
N ILE A 28 2.38 -8.26 4.88
CA ILE A 28 3.47 -7.45 4.31
C ILE A 28 2.92 -6.23 3.56
N ALA A 29 1.79 -6.38 2.84
CA ALA A 29 1.13 -5.26 2.16
C ALA A 29 0.69 -4.18 3.14
N TYR A 30 0.10 -4.55 4.28
CA TYR A 30 -0.27 -3.60 5.31
C TYR A 30 0.94 -2.77 5.77
N VAL A 31 2.03 -3.46 6.15
CA VAL A 31 3.23 -2.78 6.63
C VAL A 31 3.81 -1.86 5.56
N ALA A 32 3.93 -2.34 4.33
CA ALA A 32 4.43 -1.54 3.22
C ALA A 32 3.55 -0.31 2.95
N THR A 33 2.22 -0.48 2.92
CA THR A 33 1.26 0.60 2.71
C THR A 33 1.36 1.65 3.81
N VAL A 34 1.32 1.25 5.08
CA VAL A 34 1.32 2.19 6.21
C VAL A 34 2.66 2.90 6.32
N VAL A 35 3.79 2.19 6.20
CA VAL A 35 5.13 2.81 6.25
C VAL A 35 5.31 3.80 5.11
N ASN A 36 4.89 3.44 3.89
CA ASN A 36 4.97 4.33 2.73
C ASN A 36 4.12 5.59 2.94
N ALA A 37 2.88 5.45 3.41
CA ALA A 37 1.98 6.56 3.66
C ALA A 37 2.55 7.54 4.71
N TYR A 38 3.04 7.03 5.84
CA TYR A 38 3.66 7.87 6.87
C TYR A 38 4.95 8.52 6.40
N ARG A 39 5.80 7.82 5.62
CA ARG A 39 6.99 8.42 5.02
C ARG A 39 6.64 9.58 4.10
N MET A 40 5.66 9.39 3.23
CA MET A 40 5.18 10.44 2.33
C MET A 40 4.58 11.64 3.09
N ALA A 41 3.86 11.37 4.19
CA ALA A 41 3.29 12.43 5.03
C ALA A 41 4.38 13.25 5.74
N ILE A 42 5.43 12.61 6.25
CA ILE A 42 6.57 13.28 6.88
C ILE A 42 7.34 14.12 5.84
N ASP A 43 7.56 13.60 4.64
CA ASP A 43 8.22 14.33 3.55
C ASP A 43 7.38 15.54 3.10
N GLU A 44 6.04 15.39 3.09
CA GLU A 44 5.12 16.48 2.81
C GLU A 44 5.14 17.55 3.90
N TYR A 45 5.22 17.15 5.18
CA TYR A 45 5.37 18.10 6.28
C TYR A 45 6.66 18.92 6.14
N LYS A 46 7.79 18.26 5.88
CA LYS A 46 9.04 18.95 5.62
C LYS A 46 8.91 19.94 4.47
N ARG A 47 8.32 19.53 3.35
CA ARG A 47 8.10 20.40 2.20
C ARG A 47 7.20 21.59 2.54
N SER A 48 6.16 21.38 3.37
CA SER A 48 5.26 22.47 3.79
C SER A 48 6.01 23.53 4.61
N ILE A 49 6.97 23.12 5.47
CA ILE A 49 7.83 24.05 6.21
C ILE A 49 8.73 24.84 5.25
N ASP A 50 9.42 24.14 4.33
CA ASP A 50 10.34 24.76 3.38
C ASP A 50 9.62 25.79 2.47
N GLU A 51 8.35 25.54 2.15
CA GLU A 51 7.48 26.37 1.33
C GLU A 51 6.66 27.41 2.12
N GLY A 52 6.71 27.40 3.45
CA GLY A 52 5.95 28.32 4.31
C GLY A 52 4.44 28.18 4.24
N ARG A 53 3.93 26.97 3.99
CA ARG A 53 2.49 26.68 3.88
C ARG A 53 2.00 25.73 4.97
N GLU A 54 0.69 25.72 5.16
CA GLU A 54 0.04 24.80 6.08
C GLU A 54 0.24 23.34 5.65
N TYR A 55 0.53 22.47 6.61
CA TYR A 55 0.57 21.02 6.38
C TYR A 55 -0.83 20.47 6.11
N LYS A 56 -0.94 19.66 5.07
CA LYS A 56 -2.13 18.87 4.78
C LYS A 56 -1.70 17.52 4.23
N VAL A 57 -2.23 16.44 4.80
CA VAL A 57 -1.99 15.09 4.25
C VAL A 57 -2.59 15.02 2.85
N PRO A 58 -1.81 14.63 1.83
CA PRO A 58 -2.36 14.48 0.48
C PRO A 58 -3.52 13.46 0.45
N ALA A 59 -4.60 13.81 -0.25
CA ALA A 59 -5.77 12.94 -0.33
C ALA A 59 -5.46 11.53 -0.88
N SER A 60 -4.44 11.40 -1.73
CA SER A 60 -3.95 10.13 -2.22
C SER A 60 -3.34 9.26 -1.11
N VAL A 61 -2.57 9.88 -0.19
CA VAL A 61 -1.98 9.21 0.97
C VAL A 61 -3.06 8.72 1.93
N MET A 62 -4.09 9.54 2.17
CA MET A 62 -5.22 9.15 3.00
C MET A 62 -5.98 7.96 2.40
N ARG A 63 -6.27 8.00 1.10
CA ARG A 63 -6.90 6.86 0.40
C ARG A 63 -6.06 5.59 0.46
N GLU A 64 -4.74 5.72 0.39
CA GLU A 64 -3.84 4.58 0.48
C GLU A 64 -3.94 3.91 1.86
N LEU A 65 -4.03 4.69 2.95
CA LEU A 65 -4.24 4.14 4.29
C LEU A 65 -5.59 3.43 4.44
N GLU A 66 -6.63 3.92 3.77
CA GLU A 66 -7.94 3.27 3.77
C GLU A 66 -7.96 1.92 3.03
N LEU A 67 -6.98 1.66 2.17
CA LEU A 67 -6.79 0.36 1.52
C LEU A 67 -6.09 -0.65 2.43
N ALA A 68 -5.41 -0.20 3.49
CA ALA A 68 -4.81 -1.08 4.47
C ALA A 68 -5.89 -1.69 5.38
N SER A 69 -5.72 -2.95 5.80
CA SER A 69 -6.67 -3.65 6.68
C SER A 69 -6.74 -3.01 8.06
N HIS A 70 -7.84 -2.35 8.34
CA HIS A 70 -7.99 -1.60 9.58
C HIS A 70 -9.42 -1.69 10.13
N ARG A 71 -9.54 -1.50 11.43
CA ARG A 71 -10.79 -1.11 12.10
C ARG A 71 -10.94 0.40 12.02
N PRO A 72 -12.10 0.97 12.33
CA PRO A 72 -12.27 2.42 12.38
C PRO A 72 -11.09 3.11 13.07
N TYR A 73 -10.59 4.19 12.46
CA TYR A 73 -9.45 4.92 12.99
C TYR A 73 -9.86 5.85 14.11
N THR A 74 -9.00 5.94 15.13
CA THR A 74 -9.09 6.92 16.22
C THR A 74 -7.70 7.47 16.51
N THR A 75 -7.62 8.55 17.28
CA THR A 75 -6.34 9.09 17.76
C THR A 75 -5.82 8.36 19.02
N GLY A 76 -6.55 7.33 19.49
CA GLY A 76 -6.24 6.68 20.77
C GLY A 76 -6.26 7.68 21.92
N PHE A 77 -5.28 7.60 22.80
CA PHE A 77 -5.13 8.52 23.94
C PHE A 77 -4.24 9.74 23.68
N ALA A 78 -3.87 10.00 22.41
CA ALA A 78 -2.94 11.08 22.09
C ALA A 78 -3.44 12.47 22.51
N PHE A 79 -4.77 12.69 22.50
CA PHE A 79 -5.40 13.97 22.83
C PHE A 79 -6.39 13.86 24.00
N GLY A 80 -6.27 12.85 24.84
CA GLY A 80 -7.13 12.60 25.99
C GLY A 80 -7.85 11.26 25.92
N ASP A 81 -8.80 11.05 26.84
CA ASP A 81 -9.60 9.82 26.85
C ASP A 81 -10.63 9.83 25.71
N PRO A 82 -10.56 8.90 24.76
CA PRO A 82 -11.51 8.82 23.66
C PRO A 82 -12.91 8.35 24.07
N GLY A 83 -13.09 7.95 25.32
CA GLY A 83 -14.37 7.47 25.83
C GLY A 83 -14.86 6.19 25.16
N ALA A 84 -16.17 5.92 25.31
CA ALA A 84 -16.80 4.74 24.70
C ALA A 84 -16.80 4.76 23.17
N GLU A 85 -16.80 5.95 22.55
CA GLU A 85 -16.79 6.11 21.10
C GLU A 85 -15.45 5.70 20.48
N GLY A 86 -14.36 5.75 21.24
CA GLY A 86 -13.04 5.28 20.81
C GLY A 86 -12.89 3.76 20.78
N GLN A 87 -13.91 3.03 21.25
CA GLN A 87 -13.91 1.57 21.30
C GLN A 87 -14.91 1.01 20.27
N GLU A 88 -14.41 0.35 19.24
CA GLU A 88 -15.25 -0.39 18.31
C GLU A 88 -15.71 -1.71 18.95
N THR A 89 -16.97 -1.75 19.39
CA THR A 89 -17.58 -2.93 19.98
C THR A 89 -18.60 -3.64 19.09
N ARG A 90 -18.93 -3.03 17.93
CA ARG A 90 -20.07 -3.47 17.10
C ARG A 90 -19.69 -4.33 15.92
N SER A 91 -18.47 -4.24 15.43
CA SER A 91 -18.03 -5.02 14.28
C SER A 91 -16.67 -5.65 14.53
N GLY A 92 -16.59 -6.95 14.56
CA GLY A 92 -15.32 -7.68 14.54
C GLY A 92 -14.66 -7.70 13.16
N GLY A 93 -15.14 -6.88 12.20
CA GLY A 93 -14.70 -6.89 10.82
C GLY A 93 -13.59 -5.88 10.53
N TYR A 94 -12.45 -6.39 10.02
CA TYR A 94 -11.50 -5.54 9.31
C TYR A 94 -12.08 -5.16 7.94
N VAL A 95 -11.89 -3.92 7.53
CA VAL A 95 -12.06 -3.55 6.11
C VAL A 95 -11.05 -4.36 5.31
N ALA A 96 -11.52 -5.05 4.28
CA ALA A 96 -10.68 -5.96 3.52
C ALA A 96 -9.64 -5.18 2.69
N ASP A 97 -8.41 -5.67 2.74
CA ASP A 97 -7.30 -5.15 1.94
C ASP A 97 -7.40 -5.57 0.48
N GLY A 98 -6.82 -4.77 -0.38
CA GLY A 98 -6.38 -5.25 -1.68
C GLY A 98 -5.41 -6.42 -1.49
N ALA A 99 -5.76 -7.61 -2.00
CA ALA A 99 -4.88 -8.77 -1.93
C ALA A 99 -3.60 -8.51 -2.72
N ILE A 100 -2.43 -8.90 -2.17
CA ILE A 100 -1.18 -8.90 -2.94
C ILE A 100 -1.32 -9.89 -4.08
N ALA A 101 -1.23 -9.44 -5.33
CA ALA A 101 -1.21 -10.30 -6.50
C ALA A 101 0.18 -10.90 -6.71
N ALA A 102 1.22 -10.07 -6.72
CA ALA A 102 2.61 -10.47 -6.96
C ALA A 102 3.60 -9.48 -6.36
N VAL A 103 4.87 -9.89 -6.28
CA VAL A 103 6.02 -9.03 -5.99
C VAL A 103 6.94 -9.03 -7.18
N VAL A 104 7.40 -7.86 -7.61
CA VAL A 104 8.31 -7.69 -8.74
C VAL A 104 9.70 -8.17 -8.37
N ILE A 105 10.27 -9.06 -9.17
CA ILE A 105 11.65 -9.54 -9.05
C ILE A 105 12.57 -8.68 -9.91
N SER A 106 12.16 -8.44 -11.17
CA SER A 106 12.89 -7.59 -12.11
C SER A 106 11.95 -7.01 -13.16
N TYR A 107 12.40 -5.96 -13.84
CA TYR A 107 11.67 -5.31 -14.93
C TYR A 107 12.62 -4.96 -16.07
N ASP A 108 12.23 -5.30 -17.27
CA ASP A 108 12.91 -4.89 -18.50
C ASP A 108 12.12 -3.75 -19.18
N GLY A 109 12.61 -2.53 -19.06
CA GLY A 109 11.98 -1.35 -19.63
C GLY A 109 12.02 -1.32 -21.18
N LYS A 110 12.88 -2.12 -21.83
CA LYS A 110 12.93 -2.18 -23.31
C LYS A 110 11.76 -2.97 -23.86
N THR A 111 11.42 -4.07 -23.20
CA THR A 111 10.31 -4.95 -23.61
C THR A 111 9.01 -4.65 -22.90
N GLY A 112 9.03 -3.88 -21.79
CA GLY A 112 7.88 -3.66 -20.93
C GLY A 112 7.46 -4.94 -20.22
N THR A 113 8.42 -5.82 -19.85
CA THR A 113 8.14 -7.11 -19.23
C THR A 113 8.65 -7.13 -17.80
N ALA A 114 7.79 -7.51 -16.87
CA ALA A 114 8.15 -7.74 -15.47
C ALA A 114 8.25 -9.25 -15.19
N PHE A 115 9.30 -9.64 -14.47
CA PHE A 115 9.41 -10.96 -13.86
C PHE A 115 8.92 -10.85 -12.42
N VAL A 116 7.91 -11.62 -12.04
CA VAL A 116 7.19 -11.46 -10.77
C VAL A 116 7.05 -12.79 -10.03
N ALA A 117 7.03 -12.74 -8.70
CA ALA A 117 6.67 -13.85 -7.83
C ALA A 117 5.20 -13.71 -7.41
N GLN A 118 4.34 -14.60 -7.86
CA GLN A 118 2.91 -14.63 -7.56
C GLN A 118 2.66 -14.84 -6.04
N ARG A 119 1.63 -14.20 -5.52
CA ARG A 119 1.15 -14.36 -4.14
C ARG A 119 -0.31 -14.78 -4.08
N ASN A 120 -1.15 -14.20 -4.94
CA ASN A 120 -2.55 -14.58 -5.12
C ASN A 120 -2.86 -14.66 -6.60
N LYS A 121 -3.88 -15.46 -6.95
CA LYS A 121 -4.31 -15.66 -8.32
C LYS A 121 -4.75 -14.32 -8.94
N PHE A 122 -4.27 -14.03 -10.15
CA PHE A 122 -4.74 -12.94 -11.01
C PHE A 122 -4.84 -13.41 -12.46
N TYR A 123 -5.45 -12.59 -13.30
CA TYR A 123 -5.79 -12.94 -14.68
C TYR A 123 -5.13 -11.99 -15.69
N ASP A 124 -4.96 -12.48 -16.91
CA ASP A 124 -4.61 -11.64 -18.06
C ASP A 124 -5.72 -10.60 -18.26
N GLY A 125 -5.35 -9.32 -18.45
CA GLY A 125 -6.29 -8.21 -18.55
C GLY A 125 -6.78 -7.63 -17.21
N GLU A 126 -6.47 -8.24 -16.06
CA GLU A 126 -6.82 -7.71 -14.75
C GLU A 126 -6.04 -6.43 -14.43
N GLU A 127 -6.69 -5.46 -13.80
CA GLU A 127 -6.04 -4.24 -13.35
C GLU A 127 -5.39 -4.46 -11.97
N LEU A 128 -4.09 -4.16 -11.89
CA LEU A 128 -3.33 -4.21 -10.65
C LEU A 128 -2.80 -2.82 -10.29
N SER A 129 -2.87 -2.46 -9.01
CA SER A 129 -2.21 -1.28 -8.48
C SER A 129 -0.76 -1.58 -8.10
N ILE A 130 0.09 -0.55 -8.21
CA ILE A 130 1.50 -0.61 -7.88
C ILE A 130 1.71 0.09 -6.54
N LEU A 131 2.31 -0.61 -5.59
CA LEU A 131 2.81 -0.04 -4.35
C LEU A 131 4.34 -0.02 -4.41
N SER A 132 4.91 1.16 -4.51
CA SER A 132 6.35 1.42 -4.60
C SER A 132 6.75 2.46 -3.55
N PRO A 133 7.97 2.42 -2.98
CA PRO A 133 8.42 3.43 -2.01
C PRO A 133 8.34 4.85 -2.57
N GLY A 134 7.64 5.74 -1.86
CA GLY A 134 7.46 7.15 -2.24
C GLY A 134 6.50 7.38 -3.41
N ASP A 135 5.78 6.34 -3.85
CA ASP A 135 4.91 6.40 -5.01
C ASP A 135 3.64 5.56 -4.78
N ILE A 136 2.49 6.15 -5.10
CA ILE A 136 1.16 5.56 -4.92
C ILE A 136 0.22 6.00 -6.04
N GLY A 137 -0.86 5.23 -6.22
CA GLY A 137 -1.94 5.60 -7.16
C GLY A 137 -1.68 5.21 -8.61
N ARG A 138 -0.57 4.53 -8.92
CA ARG A 138 -0.35 3.95 -10.24
C ARG A 138 -1.04 2.59 -10.37
N SER A 139 -1.59 2.32 -11.53
CA SER A 139 -2.13 1.01 -11.89
C SER A 139 -1.84 0.67 -13.35
N PHE A 140 -1.99 -0.58 -13.69
CA PHE A 140 -1.86 -1.06 -15.07
C PHE A 140 -2.71 -2.31 -15.29
N LYS A 141 -3.07 -2.57 -16.54
CA LYS A 141 -3.67 -3.84 -16.94
C LYS A 141 -2.58 -4.84 -17.29
N VAL A 142 -2.62 -5.99 -16.63
CA VAL A 142 -1.71 -7.12 -16.92
C VAL A 142 -1.92 -7.56 -18.36
N SER A 143 -0.83 -7.83 -19.06
CA SER A 143 -0.90 -8.36 -20.43
C SER A 143 0.12 -9.48 -20.63
N GLY A 144 -0.30 -10.54 -21.33
CA GLY A 144 0.61 -11.58 -21.81
C GLY A 144 1.31 -12.35 -20.68
N ILE A 145 0.57 -12.93 -19.75
CA ILE A 145 1.16 -13.77 -18.71
C ILE A 145 1.85 -14.99 -19.33
N THR A 146 3.13 -15.20 -18.98
CA THR A 146 3.93 -16.32 -19.47
C THR A 146 4.65 -17.00 -18.28
N ASN A 147 4.61 -18.32 -18.21
CA ASN A 147 5.32 -19.06 -17.17
C ASN A 147 6.83 -19.18 -17.48
N GLU A 148 7.61 -19.78 -16.58
CA GLU A 148 9.06 -19.96 -16.75
C GLU A 148 9.42 -20.92 -17.93
N ALA A 149 8.48 -21.75 -18.37
CA ALA A 149 8.64 -22.61 -19.55
C ALA A 149 8.40 -21.87 -20.87
N GLY A 150 8.00 -20.59 -20.84
CA GLY A 150 7.69 -19.80 -22.02
C GLY A 150 6.25 -19.99 -22.53
N GLU A 151 5.39 -20.68 -21.80
CA GLU A 151 4.01 -20.94 -22.19
C GLU A 151 3.09 -19.80 -21.74
N ARG A 152 2.23 -19.35 -22.63
CA ARG A 152 1.23 -18.32 -22.33
C ARG A 152 0.09 -18.91 -21.51
N VAL A 153 -0.26 -18.24 -20.42
CA VAL A 153 -1.35 -18.64 -19.52
C VAL A 153 -2.35 -17.50 -19.32
N GLN A 154 -3.61 -17.84 -19.04
CA GLN A 154 -4.67 -16.86 -18.83
C GLN A 154 -4.81 -16.43 -17.38
N SER A 155 -4.24 -17.19 -16.46
CA SER A 155 -4.28 -16.90 -15.02
C SER A 155 -3.11 -17.55 -14.28
N THR A 156 -2.91 -17.15 -13.03
CA THR A 156 -1.79 -17.59 -12.18
C THR A 156 -2.32 -18.44 -11.03
N PRO A 157 -2.62 -19.75 -11.25
CA PRO A 157 -3.28 -20.57 -10.24
C PRO A 157 -2.37 -21.06 -9.10
N HIS A 158 -1.05 -21.09 -9.32
CA HIS A 158 -0.11 -21.73 -8.40
C HIS A 158 0.59 -20.71 -7.49
N PRO A 159 0.44 -20.81 -6.15
CA PRO A 159 1.12 -19.92 -5.21
C PRO A 159 2.66 -19.97 -5.35
N LYS A 160 3.28 -18.80 -5.29
CA LYS A 160 4.75 -18.62 -5.42
C LYS A 160 5.33 -18.94 -6.80
N GLU A 161 4.50 -19.19 -7.79
CA GLU A 161 4.94 -19.33 -9.17
C GLU A 161 5.64 -18.05 -9.64
N LYS A 162 6.69 -18.20 -10.42
CA LYS A 162 7.37 -17.08 -11.06
C LYS A 162 6.86 -16.96 -12.49
N LEU A 163 6.59 -15.74 -12.91
CA LEU A 163 5.89 -15.46 -14.17
C LEU A 163 6.47 -14.20 -14.81
N TYR A 164 6.36 -14.13 -16.12
CA TYR A 164 6.56 -12.90 -16.89
C TYR A 164 5.21 -12.29 -17.21
N ILE A 165 5.08 -10.98 -17.00
CA ILE A 165 3.88 -10.22 -17.31
C ILE A 165 4.24 -8.95 -18.07
N GLY A 166 3.43 -8.60 -19.07
CA GLY A 166 3.56 -7.31 -19.77
C GLY A 166 3.01 -6.17 -18.90
N CYS A 167 3.80 -5.12 -18.75
CA CYS A 167 3.45 -3.90 -18.03
C CYS A 167 4.07 -2.69 -18.73
N LYS A 168 3.23 -1.71 -19.10
CA LYS A 168 3.70 -0.44 -19.69
C LYS A 168 4.22 0.58 -18.67
N GLN A 169 3.94 0.34 -17.40
CA GLN A 169 4.44 1.17 -16.30
C GLN A 169 5.82 0.69 -15.89
N GLU A 170 6.72 1.62 -15.62
CA GLU A 170 8.02 1.28 -15.04
C GLU A 170 7.85 0.68 -13.65
N LEU A 171 8.43 -0.49 -13.44
CA LEU A 171 8.43 -1.22 -12.18
C LEU A 171 9.85 -1.35 -11.64
N LYS A 172 9.95 -1.47 -10.32
CA LYS A 172 11.23 -1.68 -9.63
C LYS A 172 11.22 -3.02 -8.90
N PRO A 173 12.38 -3.67 -8.75
CA PRO A 173 12.48 -4.84 -7.90
C PRO A 173 11.99 -4.52 -6.48
N GLY A 174 11.11 -5.37 -5.95
CA GLY A 174 10.46 -5.17 -4.65
C GLY A 174 9.10 -4.48 -4.71
N ASP A 175 8.69 -3.87 -5.82
CA ASP A 175 7.34 -3.32 -5.97
C ASP A 175 6.29 -4.41 -5.71
N ILE A 176 5.23 -4.02 -5.01
CA ILE A 176 4.11 -4.90 -4.68
C ILE A 176 2.95 -4.59 -5.62
N LEU A 177 2.52 -5.61 -6.37
CA LEU A 177 1.34 -5.53 -7.22
C LEU A 177 0.12 -6.01 -6.43
N ARG A 178 -0.95 -5.18 -6.37
CA ARG A 178 -2.14 -5.45 -5.57
C ARG A 178 -3.39 -5.46 -6.45
N LYS A 179 -4.30 -6.34 -6.11
CA LYS A 179 -5.68 -6.30 -6.61
C LYS A 179 -6.43 -5.24 -5.80
N LEU A 180 -7.06 -4.30 -6.47
CA LEU A 180 -8.00 -3.39 -5.81
C LEU A 180 -9.34 -4.12 -5.64
N THR A 181 -9.73 -4.35 -4.40
CA THR A 181 -11.06 -4.86 -4.12
C THR A 181 -12.04 -3.71 -4.28
N GLU A 182 -12.98 -3.79 -5.22
CA GLU A 182 -14.10 -2.85 -5.24
C GLU A 182 -14.83 -2.94 -3.91
N LYS A 183 -15.03 -1.78 -3.25
CA LYS A 183 -15.89 -1.71 -2.06
C LYS A 183 -17.29 -2.18 -2.50
N ARG A 184 -17.71 -3.34 -2.00
CA ARG A 184 -19.12 -3.76 -2.08
C ARG A 184 -19.97 -2.96 -1.13
#